data_b6fda86e676ec3e9babd6853b3131e18
#
_entry.id   b6fda86e676ec3e9babd6853b3131e18
#
_cell.length_a   1.000
_cell.length_b   1.000
_cell.length_c   1.000
_cell.angle_alpha   90.00
_cell.angle_beta   90.00
_cell.angle_gamma   90.00
#
_symmetry.space_group_name_H-M   'P 1'
#
loop_
_entity.id
_entity.type
_entity.pdbx_description
1 polymer ?
#
loop_
_entity_poly.entity_id
_entity_poly.type
_entity_poly.pdbx_seq_one_letter_code
_entity_poly.pdbx_strand_id
1 'polypeptide(L)'
;MTEGPCGLSPTAAIIVTRVRRAPVRTTRATVLFADLRGYMGMAERLPAARVVPLLDEFLGALAFAVETCGGRVFHMAGDGMMAGFGVDGEGGHGASQALAAGHTMLRDFSPIAARWRSELSIDSAIGVGLHEGEVAVGVLGPSHHRATTLVGDTVNVAARLCSRARAGEVLFSSTVAAALDGNESAAAPGLPPFLQLPQFELRGRRSPIDIWCVPALERLAL
;
A
#
# COMPACT_ATOMS: atom_id res chain seq x y z
N MET A 1 -47.07 -33.81 -34.41
CA MET A 1 -45.81 -33.87 -33.69
C MET A 1 -44.80 -33.04 -34.44
N THR A 2 -44.57 -31.82 -34.01
CA THR A 2 -43.57 -30.89 -34.57
C THR A 2 -42.95 -30.19 -33.39
N GLU A 3 -41.71 -30.58 -33.10
CA GLU A 3 -40.85 -29.95 -32.06
C GLU A 3 -40.48 -28.56 -32.54
N GLY A 4 -40.72 -27.57 -31.70
CA GLY A 4 -40.30 -26.19 -31.91
C GLY A 4 -38.84 -26.00 -31.42
N PRO A 5 -38.06 -25.12 -32.07
CA PRO A 5 -36.67 -24.89 -31.70
C PRO A 5 -36.53 -24.12 -30.39
N CYS A 6 -35.68 -24.63 -29.52
CA CYS A 6 -35.21 -24.01 -28.31
C CYS A 6 -34.56 -22.65 -28.60
N GLY A 7 -35.21 -21.58 -28.13
CA GLY A 7 -34.69 -20.22 -28.26
C GLY A 7 -33.47 -20.00 -27.37
N LEU A 8 -32.29 -19.90 -28.00
CA LEU A 8 -31.08 -19.40 -27.34
C LEU A 8 -31.24 -17.91 -27.05
N SER A 9 -31.18 -17.59 -25.77
CA SER A 9 -31.13 -16.21 -25.26
C SER A 9 -29.95 -15.45 -25.87
N PRO A 10 -30.05 -14.17 -26.21
CA PRO A 10 -28.94 -13.42 -26.79
C PRO A 10 -27.83 -13.30 -25.76
N THR A 11 -26.67 -13.79 -26.13
CA THR A 11 -25.42 -13.69 -25.40
C THR A 11 -25.17 -12.23 -25.04
N ALA A 12 -25.13 -11.90 -23.77
CA ALA A 12 -24.71 -10.59 -23.29
C ALA A 12 -23.32 -10.30 -23.86
N ALA A 13 -23.23 -9.33 -24.74
CA ALA A 13 -21.97 -8.87 -25.31
C ALA A 13 -21.16 -8.25 -24.17
N ILE A 14 -20.14 -8.97 -23.73
CA ILE A 14 -19.13 -8.41 -22.82
C ILE A 14 -18.44 -7.30 -23.61
N ILE A 15 -18.76 -6.05 -23.27
CA ILE A 15 -18.05 -4.88 -23.79
C ILE A 15 -16.64 -4.92 -23.19
N VAL A 16 -15.73 -5.57 -23.91
CA VAL A 16 -14.29 -5.52 -23.60
C VAL A 16 -13.83 -4.12 -23.99
N THR A 17 -13.84 -3.21 -23.04
CA THR A 17 -13.23 -1.89 -23.24
C THR A 17 -11.74 -2.13 -23.48
N ARG A 18 -11.29 -2.01 -24.73
CA ARG A 18 -9.86 -2.05 -25.09
C ARG A 18 -9.19 -0.88 -24.43
N VAL A 19 -8.58 -1.10 -23.26
CA VAL A 19 -7.65 -0.14 -22.65
C VAL A 19 -6.50 0.03 -23.66
N ARG A 20 -6.43 1.20 -24.31
CA ARG A 20 -5.31 1.54 -25.20
C ARG A 20 -4.04 1.44 -24.40
N ARG A 21 -2.95 0.90 -24.98
CA ARG A 21 -1.62 0.98 -24.39
C ARG A 21 -1.27 2.45 -24.21
N ALA A 22 -1.40 2.97 -23.00
CA ALA A 22 -0.79 4.24 -22.66
C ALA A 22 0.73 4.08 -22.75
N PRO A 23 1.47 5.11 -23.23
CA PRO A 23 2.93 5.06 -23.24
C PRO A 23 3.45 4.83 -21.83
N VAL A 24 4.48 3.99 -21.70
CA VAL A 24 5.20 3.83 -20.43
C VAL A 24 5.87 5.16 -20.11
N ARG A 25 5.65 5.66 -18.91
CA ARG A 25 6.25 6.90 -18.42
C ARG A 25 7.15 6.60 -17.22
N THR A 26 8.37 7.09 -17.26
CA THR A 26 9.30 7.05 -16.13
C THR A 26 9.18 8.33 -15.33
N THR A 27 9.08 8.23 -14.01
CA THR A 27 9.02 9.37 -13.09
C THR A 27 9.67 9.02 -11.77
N ARG A 28 10.03 10.04 -10.99
CA ARG A 28 10.43 9.86 -9.59
C ARG A 28 9.18 9.91 -8.72
N ALA A 29 9.01 8.92 -7.83
CA ALA A 29 7.84 8.81 -6.98
C ALA A 29 8.18 8.11 -5.67
N THR A 30 7.38 8.34 -4.63
CA THR A 30 7.42 7.55 -3.40
C THR A 30 6.41 6.42 -3.50
N VAL A 31 6.90 5.19 -3.37
CA VAL A 31 6.09 3.97 -3.35
C VAL A 31 5.82 3.58 -1.91
N LEU A 32 4.56 3.28 -1.62
CA LEU A 32 4.06 2.79 -0.34
C LEU A 32 3.55 1.36 -0.51
N PHE A 33 4.00 0.48 0.37
CA PHE A 33 3.35 -0.79 0.64
C PHE A 33 2.80 -0.80 2.05
N ALA A 34 1.60 -1.34 2.22
CA ALA A 34 0.97 -1.59 3.52
C ALA A 34 0.42 -3.01 3.56
N ASP A 35 0.49 -3.66 4.71
CA ASP A 35 0.16 -5.07 4.87
C ASP A 35 -0.39 -5.35 6.28
N LEU A 36 -1.40 -6.24 6.37
CA LEU A 36 -2.07 -6.58 7.62
C LEU A 36 -1.24 -7.57 8.44
N ARG A 37 -0.81 -7.18 9.60
CA ARG A 37 -0.19 -8.07 10.58
C ARG A 37 -1.26 -8.85 11.32
N GLY A 38 -1.06 -10.16 11.48
CA GLY A 38 -2.03 -11.06 12.12
C GLY A 38 -3.02 -11.73 11.15
N TYR A 39 -2.93 -11.47 9.84
CA TYR A 39 -3.83 -12.06 8.84
C TYR A 39 -3.88 -13.59 8.88
N MET A 40 -2.73 -14.26 8.95
CA MET A 40 -2.68 -15.73 9.00
C MET A 40 -3.49 -16.29 10.18
N GLY A 41 -3.29 -15.73 11.37
CA GLY A 41 -4.05 -16.15 12.56
C GLY A 41 -5.55 -15.85 12.45
N MET A 42 -5.94 -14.77 11.76
CA MET A 42 -7.33 -14.47 11.45
C MET A 42 -7.92 -15.51 10.48
N ALA A 43 -7.22 -15.81 9.39
CA ALA A 43 -7.67 -16.74 8.35
C ALA A 43 -7.75 -18.19 8.84
N GLU A 44 -6.92 -18.59 9.80
CA GLU A 44 -6.99 -19.92 10.43
C GLU A 44 -8.17 -20.06 11.40
N ARG A 45 -8.57 -18.96 12.06
CA ARG A 45 -9.58 -18.97 13.14
C ARG A 45 -11.00 -18.67 12.67
N LEU A 46 -11.15 -17.91 11.58
CA LEU A 46 -12.45 -17.50 11.08
C LEU A 46 -12.80 -18.21 9.76
N PRO A 47 -14.09 -18.54 9.56
CA PRO A 47 -14.57 -18.94 8.24
C PRO A 47 -14.27 -17.87 7.18
N ALA A 48 -13.89 -18.27 5.98
CA ALA A 48 -13.51 -17.36 4.89
C ALA A 48 -14.58 -16.27 4.62
N ALA A 49 -15.86 -16.62 4.69
CA ALA A 49 -16.96 -15.66 4.53
C ALA A 49 -16.98 -14.54 5.59
N ARG A 50 -16.35 -14.75 6.75
CA ARG A 50 -16.19 -13.72 7.78
C ARG A 50 -14.91 -12.92 7.64
N VAL A 51 -13.90 -13.45 6.96
CA VAL A 51 -12.63 -12.75 6.68
C VAL A 51 -12.84 -11.67 5.62
N VAL A 52 -13.67 -11.93 4.60
CA VAL A 52 -13.88 -10.98 3.48
C VAL A 52 -14.33 -9.59 3.96
N PRO A 53 -15.38 -9.41 4.78
CA PRO A 53 -15.80 -8.07 5.22
C PRO A 53 -14.75 -7.39 6.10
N LEU A 54 -13.92 -8.12 6.84
CA LEU A 54 -12.83 -7.54 7.63
C LEU A 54 -11.72 -7.01 6.71
N LEU A 55 -11.36 -7.76 5.68
CA LEU A 55 -10.41 -7.29 4.67
C LEU A 55 -10.94 -6.09 3.89
N ASP A 56 -12.23 -6.07 3.54
CA ASP A 56 -12.86 -4.95 2.85
C ASP A 56 -12.79 -3.67 3.68
N GLU A 57 -13.11 -3.76 4.98
CA GLU A 57 -12.98 -2.66 5.93
C GLU A 57 -11.51 -2.18 6.06
N PHE A 58 -10.57 -3.11 6.18
CA PHE A 58 -9.14 -2.81 6.25
C PHE A 58 -8.66 -2.09 4.99
N LEU A 59 -8.88 -2.68 3.81
CA LEU A 59 -8.45 -2.11 2.54
C LEU A 59 -9.13 -0.76 2.25
N GLY A 60 -10.39 -0.61 2.65
CA GLY A 60 -11.12 0.65 2.56
C GLY A 60 -10.47 1.77 3.39
N ALA A 61 -10.06 1.47 4.62
CA ALA A 61 -9.34 2.43 5.47
C ALA A 61 -7.97 2.82 4.87
N LEU A 62 -7.24 1.85 4.30
CA LEU A 62 -5.97 2.14 3.63
C LEU A 62 -6.16 3.01 2.39
N ALA A 63 -7.13 2.69 1.54
CA ALA A 63 -7.41 3.45 0.31
C ALA A 63 -7.78 4.89 0.63
N PHE A 64 -8.65 5.08 1.62
CA PHE A 64 -9.05 6.40 2.08
C PHE A 64 -7.86 7.24 2.55
N ALA A 65 -6.93 6.65 3.32
CA ALA A 65 -5.72 7.33 3.77
C ALA A 65 -4.81 7.74 2.59
N VAL A 66 -4.64 6.85 1.59
CA VAL A 66 -3.86 7.16 0.38
C VAL A 66 -4.47 8.32 -0.38
N GLU A 67 -5.76 8.26 -0.69
CA GLU A 67 -6.46 9.27 -1.50
C GLU A 67 -6.51 10.63 -0.79
N THR A 68 -6.80 10.65 0.50
CA THR A 68 -6.82 11.88 1.31
C THR A 68 -5.46 12.57 1.36
N CYS A 69 -4.36 11.81 1.32
CA CYS A 69 -3.01 12.35 1.28
C CYS A 69 -2.49 12.61 -0.15
N GLY A 70 -3.34 12.57 -1.18
CA GLY A 70 -2.98 12.86 -2.56
C GLY A 70 -2.19 11.76 -3.27
N GLY A 71 -2.27 10.54 -2.77
CA GLY A 71 -1.69 9.35 -3.39
C GLY A 71 -2.67 8.65 -4.33
N ARG A 72 -2.15 7.64 -5.03
CA ARG A 72 -2.92 6.78 -5.91
C ARG A 72 -2.68 5.31 -5.58
N VAL A 73 -3.76 4.55 -5.41
CA VAL A 73 -3.70 3.10 -5.25
C VAL A 73 -3.47 2.44 -6.61
N PHE A 74 -2.49 1.54 -6.68
CA PHE A 74 -2.14 0.80 -7.90
C PHE A 74 -2.47 -0.68 -7.80
N HIS A 75 -2.46 -1.25 -6.60
CA HIS A 75 -2.72 -2.67 -6.40
C HIS A 75 -3.26 -2.94 -5.01
N MET A 76 -4.25 -3.81 -4.94
CA MET A 76 -4.74 -4.42 -3.72
C MET A 76 -4.80 -5.93 -3.95
N ALA A 77 -4.18 -6.72 -3.10
CA ALA A 77 -4.21 -8.18 -3.19
C ALA A 77 -4.13 -8.79 -1.80
N GLY A 78 -5.10 -9.65 -1.49
CA GLY A 78 -5.16 -10.29 -0.18
C GLY A 78 -5.24 -9.26 0.95
N ASP A 79 -4.24 -9.27 1.79
CA ASP A 79 -4.07 -8.43 2.97
C ASP A 79 -3.08 -7.26 2.77
N GLY A 80 -2.77 -6.94 1.51
CA GLY A 80 -1.79 -5.91 1.16
C GLY A 80 -2.26 -4.90 0.12
N MET A 81 -1.61 -3.72 0.14
CA MET A 81 -1.84 -2.63 -0.80
C MET A 81 -0.52 -2.03 -1.29
N MET A 82 -0.49 -1.64 -2.57
CA MET A 82 0.56 -0.80 -3.16
C MET A 82 -0.02 0.53 -3.63
N ALA A 83 0.60 1.62 -3.20
CA ALA A 83 0.25 2.98 -3.61
C ALA A 83 1.48 3.76 -4.07
N GLY A 84 1.28 4.85 -4.80
CA GLY A 84 2.32 5.75 -5.26
C GLY A 84 1.93 7.21 -5.03
N PHE A 85 2.92 8.04 -4.71
CA PHE A 85 2.79 9.46 -4.45
C PHE A 85 3.77 10.22 -5.34
N GLY A 86 3.35 11.38 -5.89
CA GLY A 86 4.14 12.14 -6.85
C GLY A 86 4.25 11.48 -8.23
N VAL A 87 3.42 10.49 -8.51
CA VAL A 87 3.47 9.71 -9.77
C VAL A 87 3.09 10.51 -11.01
N ASP A 88 2.33 11.59 -10.87
CA ASP A 88 1.89 12.42 -11.99
C ASP A 88 2.85 13.57 -12.31
N GLY A 89 3.98 13.64 -11.61
CA GLY A 89 5.07 14.59 -11.88
C GLY A 89 4.83 16.00 -11.29
N GLU A 90 3.77 16.18 -10.52
CA GLU A 90 3.48 17.45 -9.86
C GLU A 90 4.18 17.53 -8.50
N GLY A 91 5.33 18.20 -8.49
CA GLY A 91 5.98 18.79 -7.32
C GLY A 91 6.44 17.84 -6.20
N GLY A 92 7.64 18.04 -5.70
CA GLY A 92 8.42 17.31 -4.70
C GLY A 92 7.81 16.95 -3.34
N HIS A 93 6.51 16.74 -3.23
CA HIS A 93 5.80 16.43 -1.98
C HIS A 93 5.46 14.94 -1.80
N GLY A 94 5.85 14.06 -2.73
CA GLY A 94 5.49 12.64 -2.68
C GLY A 94 5.93 11.94 -1.40
N ALA A 95 7.11 12.26 -0.86
CA ALA A 95 7.64 11.67 0.36
C ALA A 95 6.83 12.07 1.60
N SER A 96 6.50 13.35 1.76
CA SER A 96 5.69 13.84 2.88
C SER A 96 4.25 13.34 2.83
N GLN A 97 3.66 13.30 1.64
CA GLN A 97 2.33 12.74 1.41
C GLN A 97 2.28 11.24 1.75
N ALA A 98 3.27 10.47 1.31
CA ALA A 98 3.36 9.03 1.61
C ALA A 98 3.53 8.76 3.11
N LEU A 99 4.36 9.55 3.78
CA LEU A 99 4.57 9.44 5.22
C LEU A 99 3.31 9.81 6.00
N ALA A 100 2.62 10.88 5.60
CA ALA A 100 1.34 11.27 6.17
C ALA A 100 0.27 10.19 5.98
N ALA A 101 0.22 9.56 4.79
CA ALA A 101 -0.68 8.44 4.52
C ALA A 101 -0.38 7.25 5.43
N GLY A 102 0.89 6.84 5.55
CA GLY A 102 1.30 5.77 6.44
C GLY A 102 0.90 6.01 7.90
N HIS A 103 1.13 7.22 8.41
CA HIS A 103 0.71 7.61 9.76
C HIS A 103 -0.83 7.62 9.92
N THR A 104 -1.55 8.14 8.92
CA THR A 104 -3.02 8.14 8.88
C THR A 104 -3.57 6.71 8.90
N MET A 105 -2.98 5.78 8.13
CA MET A 105 -3.34 4.36 8.17
C MET A 105 -3.23 3.77 9.57
N LEU A 106 -2.12 4.00 10.28
CA LEU A 106 -1.92 3.50 11.64
C LEU A 106 -2.95 4.06 12.61
N ARG A 107 -3.20 5.37 12.55
CA ARG A 107 -4.16 6.07 13.40
C ARG A 107 -5.59 5.58 13.18
N ASP A 108 -6.03 5.52 11.93
CA ASP A 108 -7.42 5.26 11.58
C ASP A 108 -7.76 3.76 11.69
N PHE A 109 -6.77 2.87 11.53
CA PHE A 109 -6.96 1.44 11.76
C PHE A 109 -6.93 1.06 13.25
N SER A 110 -6.33 1.85 14.11
CA SER A 110 -6.24 1.55 15.56
C SER A 110 -7.59 1.23 16.20
N PRO A 111 -8.67 2.03 16.03
CA PRO A 111 -9.99 1.70 16.57
C PRO A 111 -10.61 0.45 15.93
N ILE A 112 -10.36 0.18 14.65
CA ILE A 112 -10.81 -1.03 13.95
C ILE A 112 -10.14 -2.26 14.57
N ALA A 113 -8.84 -2.22 14.75
CA ALA A 113 -8.05 -3.29 15.37
C ALA A 113 -8.49 -3.56 16.81
N ALA A 114 -8.77 -2.50 17.59
CA ALA A 114 -9.28 -2.62 18.95
C ALA A 114 -10.65 -3.31 19.01
N ARG A 115 -11.55 -2.99 18.08
CA ARG A 115 -12.83 -3.66 17.93
C ARG A 115 -12.68 -5.13 17.55
N TRP A 116 -11.83 -5.46 16.57
CA TRP A 116 -11.58 -6.85 16.18
C TRP A 116 -11.00 -7.67 17.34
N ARG A 117 -10.14 -7.06 18.17
CA ARG A 117 -9.61 -7.70 19.37
C ARG A 117 -10.72 -7.99 20.39
N SER A 118 -11.60 -7.01 20.65
CA SER A 118 -12.67 -7.17 21.66
C SER A 118 -13.77 -8.12 21.22
N GLU A 119 -14.21 -8.05 19.96
CA GLU A 119 -15.36 -8.81 19.47
C GLU A 119 -14.99 -10.20 18.93
N LEU A 120 -13.78 -10.34 18.34
CA LEU A 120 -13.37 -11.54 17.64
C LEU A 120 -12.13 -12.20 18.26
N SER A 121 -11.50 -11.57 19.25
CA SER A 121 -10.22 -11.98 19.82
C SER A 121 -9.11 -12.08 18.76
N ILE A 122 -9.12 -11.17 17.78
CA ILE A 122 -8.13 -11.10 16.71
C ILE A 122 -7.21 -9.91 16.95
N ASP A 123 -5.93 -10.22 17.16
CA ASP A 123 -4.88 -9.21 17.20
C ASP A 123 -4.43 -8.89 15.78
N SER A 124 -4.57 -7.62 15.40
CA SER A 124 -4.19 -7.12 14.10
C SER A 124 -3.53 -5.75 14.18
N ALA A 125 -2.68 -5.44 13.21
CA ALA A 125 -2.03 -4.16 13.07
C ALA A 125 -1.59 -3.95 11.62
N ILE A 126 -1.05 -2.78 11.28
CA ILE A 126 -0.50 -2.50 9.95
C ILE A 126 1.01 -2.39 10.05
N GLY A 127 1.71 -2.91 9.04
CA GLY A 127 3.11 -2.60 8.75
C GLY A 127 3.19 -1.84 7.43
N VAL A 128 3.93 -0.74 7.40
CA VAL A 128 4.07 0.11 6.21
C VAL A 128 5.53 0.23 5.80
N GLY A 129 5.81 0.21 4.49
CA GLY A 129 7.14 0.43 3.93
C GLY A 129 7.11 1.49 2.84
N LEU A 130 8.03 2.48 2.92
CA LEU A 130 8.14 3.59 1.98
C LEU A 130 9.53 3.62 1.35
N HIS A 131 9.57 3.81 0.04
CA HIS A 131 10.82 4.09 -0.66
C HIS A 131 10.59 5.07 -1.80
N GLU A 132 11.52 6.01 -1.98
CA GLU A 132 11.49 6.98 -3.07
C GLU A 132 12.57 6.68 -4.10
N GLY A 133 12.21 6.74 -5.37
CA GLY A 133 13.11 6.55 -6.49
C GLY A 133 12.40 6.57 -7.83
N GLU A 134 13.13 6.18 -8.88
CA GLU A 134 12.58 6.07 -10.22
C GLU A 134 11.63 4.87 -10.33
N VAL A 135 10.49 5.10 -10.98
CA VAL A 135 9.50 4.08 -11.31
C VAL A 135 9.00 4.27 -12.74
N ALA A 136 8.69 3.17 -13.41
CA ALA A 136 7.93 3.18 -14.65
C ALA A 136 6.45 3.01 -14.33
N VAL A 137 5.62 3.94 -14.80
CA VAL A 137 4.16 3.84 -14.76
C VAL A 137 3.69 3.29 -16.09
N GLY A 138 3.00 2.17 -16.08
CA GLY A 138 2.57 1.52 -17.31
C GLY A 138 1.39 0.58 -17.12
N VAL A 139 0.81 0.16 -18.24
CA VAL A 139 -0.30 -0.81 -18.27
C VAL A 139 0.27 -2.20 -18.53
N LEU A 140 0.11 -3.09 -17.57
CA LEU A 140 0.58 -4.48 -17.63
C LEU A 140 -0.60 -5.46 -17.68
N GLY A 141 -0.33 -6.62 -18.24
CA GLY A 141 -1.26 -7.74 -18.31
C GLY A 141 -1.78 -8.06 -19.72
N PRO A 142 -2.41 -9.23 -19.89
CA PRO A 142 -3.06 -9.62 -21.15
C PRO A 142 -4.24 -8.71 -21.46
N SER A 143 -4.72 -8.72 -22.69
CA SER A 143 -5.72 -7.76 -23.22
C SER A 143 -7.02 -7.67 -22.38
N HIS A 144 -7.36 -8.73 -21.70
CA HIS A 144 -8.58 -8.84 -20.88
C HIS A 144 -8.34 -8.64 -19.37
N HIS A 145 -7.06 -8.50 -18.93
CA HIS A 145 -6.69 -8.29 -17.52
C HIS A 145 -5.56 -7.26 -17.42
N ARG A 146 -5.79 -6.06 -17.95
CA ARG A 146 -4.82 -4.97 -17.91
C ARG A 146 -5.06 -4.08 -16.70
N ALA A 147 -3.99 -3.81 -15.97
CA ALA A 147 -4.00 -2.85 -14.87
C ALA A 147 -2.85 -1.85 -15.03
N THR A 148 -3.09 -0.60 -14.66
CA THR A 148 -2.03 0.38 -14.48
C THR A 148 -1.24 0.00 -13.24
N THR A 149 0.09 -0.04 -13.34
CA THR A 149 0.96 -0.43 -12.23
C THR A 149 2.27 0.35 -12.23
N LEU A 150 3.00 0.24 -11.13
CA LEU A 150 4.36 0.75 -10.96
C LEU A 150 5.35 -0.40 -11.11
N VAL A 151 6.45 -0.15 -11.82
CA VAL A 151 7.53 -1.12 -12.01
C VAL A 151 8.88 -0.44 -11.76
N GLY A 152 9.79 -1.13 -11.09
CA GLY A 152 11.14 -0.66 -10.83
C GLY A 152 11.73 -1.23 -9.54
N ASP A 153 13.03 -1.01 -9.31
CA ASP A 153 13.70 -1.41 -8.07
C ASP A 153 13.08 -0.72 -6.85
N THR A 154 12.63 0.52 -7.04
CA THR A 154 11.89 1.32 -6.03
C THR A 154 10.70 0.55 -5.45
N VAL A 155 9.92 -0.12 -6.29
CA VAL A 155 8.77 -0.95 -5.86
C VAL A 155 9.23 -2.11 -5.00
N ASN A 156 10.31 -2.78 -5.40
CA ASN A 156 10.83 -3.93 -4.66
C ASN A 156 11.39 -3.54 -3.28
N VAL A 157 12.07 -2.38 -3.21
CA VAL A 157 12.60 -1.88 -1.93
C VAL A 157 11.47 -1.53 -0.97
N ALA A 158 10.44 -0.79 -1.43
CA ALA A 158 9.27 -0.44 -0.61
C ALA A 158 8.55 -1.70 -0.09
N ALA A 159 8.34 -2.72 -0.93
CA ALA A 159 7.73 -3.98 -0.54
C ALA A 159 8.54 -4.71 0.55
N ARG A 160 9.88 -4.70 0.45
CA ARG A 160 10.75 -5.33 1.45
C ARG A 160 10.80 -4.56 2.76
N LEU A 161 10.74 -3.23 2.72
CA LEU A 161 10.59 -2.41 3.92
C LEU A 161 9.27 -2.71 4.61
N CYS A 162 8.17 -2.81 3.87
CA CYS A 162 6.88 -3.22 4.40
C CYS A 162 6.98 -4.60 5.07
N SER A 163 7.55 -5.60 4.41
CA SER A 163 7.72 -6.94 5.00
C SER A 163 8.56 -6.94 6.29
N ARG A 164 9.46 -5.97 6.46
CA ARG A 164 10.32 -5.81 7.64
C ARG A 164 9.66 -5.03 8.77
N ALA A 165 8.71 -4.15 8.44
CA ALA A 165 7.97 -3.34 9.41
C ALA A 165 7.22 -4.23 10.40
N ARG A 166 7.33 -3.92 11.69
CA ARG A 166 6.57 -4.58 12.74
C ARG A 166 5.14 -4.05 12.78
N ALA A 167 4.34 -4.64 13.63
CA ALA A 167 2.99 -4.18 13.93
C ALA A 167 3.01 -2.71 14.41
N GLY A 168 2.31 -1.83 13.69
CA GLY A 168 2.22 -0.41 14.02
C GLY A 168 3.43 0.43 13.60
N GLU A 169 4.33 -0.07 12.75
CA GLU A 169 5.52 0.67 12.30
C GLU A 169 5.40 1.13 10.85
N VAL A 170 5.90 2.35 10.56
CA VAL A 170 6.20 2.81 9.21
C VAL A 170 7.72 2.83 9.04
N LEU A 171 8.26 1.99 8.17
CA LEU A 171 9.66 1.98 7.79
C LEU A 171 9.87 2.74 6.48
N PHE A 172 10.92 3.55 6.42
CA PHE A 172 11.27 4.28 5.21
C PHE A 172 12.79 4.39 5.01
N SER A 173 13.19 4.55 3.75
CA SER A 173 14.60 4.61 3.36
C SER A 173 15.19 6.01 3.48
N SER A 174 16.52 6.10 3.39
CA SER A 174 17.27 7.35 3.33
C SER A 174 16.81 8.29 2.21
N THR A 175 16.35 7.75 1.08
CA THR A 175 15.85 8.59 -0.02
C THR A 175 14.56 9.32 0.33
N VAL A 176 13.68 8.69 1.14
CA VAL A 176 12.50 9.36 1.69
C VAL A 176 12.91 10.39 2.73
N ALA A 177 13.83 10.05 3.67
CA ALA A 177 14.33 10.97 4.67
C ALA A 177 14.94 12.23 4.03
N ALA A 178 15.82 12.07 3.04
CA ALA A 178 16.44 13.18 2.31
C ALA A 178 15.43 14.06 1.56
N ALA A 179 14.35 13.47 1.05
CA ALA A 179 13.28 14.23 0.40
C ALA A 179 12.42 15.03 1.39
N LEU A 180 12.37 14.59 2.65
CA LEU A 180 11.71 15.34 3.74
C LEU A 180 12.59 16.50 4.23
N ASP A 181 13.90 16.28 4.41
CA ASP A 181 14.85 17.30 4.88
C ASP A 181 15.00 18.47 3.89
N GLY A 182 14.89 18.17 2.58
CA GLY A 182 14.91 19.18 1.52
C GLY A 182 13.65 20.07 1.48
N ASN A 183 12.67 19.80 2.31
CA ASN A 183 11.40 20.52 2.34
C ASN A 183 11.04 20.86 3.79
N GLU A 184 11.63 21.93 4.35
CA GLU A 184 11.41 22.38 5.73
C GLU A 184 9.92 22.63 6.09
N SER A 185 9.06 22.74 5.08
CA SER A 185 7.59 22.84 5.24
C SER A 185 6.88 21.49 5.25
N ALA A 186 7.59 20.37 5.06
CA ALA A 186 6.99 19.07 4.77
C ALA A 186 6.90 18.11 5.96
N ALA A 187 7.42 18.45 7.11
CA ALA A 187 7.09 17.75 8.33
C ALA A 187 5.61 18.01 8.64
N ALA A 188 4.74 17.09 8.25
CA ALA A 188 3.32 17.20 8.55
C ALA A 188 3.15 17.42 10.07
N PRO A 189 2.42 18.45 10.51
CA PRO A 189 2.21 18.71 11.92
C PRO A 189 1.66 17.47 12.61
N GLY A 190 2.32 17.00 13.68
CA GLY A 190 1.86 15.85 14.46
C GLY A 190 2.51 14.50 14.10
N LEU A 191 3.50 14.46 13.22
CA LEU A 191 4.31 13.25 13.06
C LEU A 191 5.24 13.07 14.27
N PRO A 192 5.36 11.85 14.82
CA PRO A 192 6.31 11.55 15.88
C PRO A 192 7.75 11.63 15.36
N PRO A 193 8.75 11.79 16.25
CA PRO A 193 10.15 11.78 15.84
C PRO A 193 10.54 10.47 15.18
N PHE A 194 11.37 10.54 14.15
CA PHE A 194 11.89 9.39 13.45
C PHE A 194 13.06 8.76 14.21
N LEU A 195 13.07 7.43 14.24
CA LEU A 195 14.18 6.66 14.79
C LEU A 195 15.00 6.08 13.64
N GLN A 196 16.28 6.41 13.59
CA GLN A 196 17.19 5.71 12.69
C GLN A 196 17.42 4.29 13.20
N LEU A 197 17.28 3.31 12.32
CA LEU A 197 17.51 1.90 12.61
C LEU A 197 18.87 1.44 12.03
N PRO A 198 19.42 0.30 12.48
CA PRO A 198 20.56 -0.32 11.83
C PRO A 198 20.30 -0.53 10.34
N GLN A 199 21.38 -0.44 9.55
CA GLN A 199 21.32 -0.66 8.10
C GLN A 199 20.64 -1.99 7.77
N PHE A 200 19.87 -1.98 6.69
CA PHE A 200 19.10 -3.12 6.23
C PHE A 200 19.72 -3.73 4.97
N GLU A 201 20.16 -4.98 5.08
CA GLU A 201 20.62 -5.75 3.94
C GLU A 201 19.44 -6.26 3.13
N LEU A 202 19.36 -5.85 1.87
CA LEU A 202 18.35 -6.32 0.93
C LEU A 202 18.94 -7.41 0.04
N ARG A 203 18.36 -8.61 0.10
CA ARG A 203 18.78 -9.74 -0.76
C ARG A 203 18.76 -9.33 -2.23
N GLY A 204 19.90 -9.45 -2.92
CA GLY A 204 20.07 -9.06 -4.31
C GLY A 204 20.51 -7.61 -4.53
N ARG A 205 20.70 -6.80 -3.49
CA ARG A 205 21.43 -5.53 -3.55
C ARG A 205 22.86 -5.69 -3.07
N ARG A 206 23.78 -4.91 -3.67
CA ARG A 206 25.20 -4.92 -3.32
C ARG A 206 25.52 -4.16 -2.03
N SER A 207 24.66 -3.19 -1.69
CA SER A 207 24.88 -2.32 -0.53
C SER A 207 23.64 -2.31 0.35
N PRO A 208 23.81 -2.34 1.69
CA PRO A 208 22.72 -2.14 2.62
C PRO A 208 22.11 -0.73 2.44
N ILE A 209 20.92 -0.54 2.92
CA ILE A 209 20.24 0.76 2.92
C ILE A 209 20.06 1.27 4.35
N ASP A 210 20.21 2.57 4.52
CA ASP A 210 19.83 3.23 5.75
C ASP A 210 18.32 3.34 5.82
N ILE A 211 17.75 3.03 6.99
CA ILE A 211 16.31 3.02 7.22
C ILE A 211 15.96 3.79 8.48
N TRP A 212 14.77 4.38 8.45
CA TRP A 212 14.14 5.09 9.56
C TRP A 212 12.80 4.46 9.88
N CYS A 213 12.34 4.68 11.09
CA CYS A 213 11.08 4.17 11.60
C CYS A 213 10.27 5.28 12.25
N VAL A 214 8.99 5.39 11.89
CA VAL A 214 7.97 5.96 12.75
C VAL A 214 7.46 4.82 13.62
N PRO A 215 7.72 4.83 14.95
CA PRO A 215 7.32 3.75 15.83
C PRO A 215 5.81 3.72 16.05
N ALA A 216 5.30 2.58 16.52
CA ALA A 216 3.91 2.41 16.92
C ALA A 216 3.49 3.46 17.95
N LEU A 217 2.27 4.00 17.81
CA LEU A 217 1.73 5.05 18.69
C LEU A 217 1.79 4.68 20.18
N GLU A 218 1.64 3.40 20.53
CA GLU A 218 1.70 2.90 21.90
C GLU A 218 3.11 2.99 22.53
N ARG A 219 4.18 3.06 21.72
CA ARG A 219 5.58 3.15 22.20
C ARG A 219 6.04 4.57 22.51
N LEU A 220 5.23 5.57 22.16
CA LEU A 220 5.52 6.97 22.43
C LEU A 220 4.93 7.44 23.76
N ALA A 221 4.16 6.60 24.45
CA ALA A 221 3.50 6.90 25.72
C ALA A 221 4.30 6.42 26.95
N LEU A 222 5.53 5.92 26.77
CA LEU A 222 6.46 5.51 27.82
C LEU A 222 7.68 6.45 27.87
#